data_3d3e0355d2fbf4b5ce561b428cf13668
#
_entry.id   3d3e0355d2fbf4b5ce561b428cf13668
#
_cell.length_a   1.000
_cell.length_b   1.000
_cell.length_c   1.000
_cell.angle_alpha   90.00
_cell.angle_beta   90.00
_cell.angle_gamma   90.00
#
_symmetry.space_group_name_H-M   'P 1'
#
loop_
_entity.id
_entity.type
_entity.pdbx_description
1 polymer ?
#
loop_
_entity_poly.entity_id
_entity_poly.type
_entity_poly.pdbx_seq_one_letter_code
_entity_poly.pdbx_strand_id
1 'polypeptide(L)'
;GVKVVANSEDAPMYVCQQWIDEVLVVVPDEAPYPEELIKKMEETGVTIHLKMSKIADAEDRRQFVEKVGSYTVLTTSLNYASAKQLLFKRVMDIAGGLVGCLLTCIIFIFIAPVIYISSPGPIFFSQERIGKNGKKFKIYKFRSMYMDAEARKAELMKQNRVADGKMFKLDFDPRVIGNKILPDGTKKTGIGNFIRVTSLDEFPQFFNVLKGDCLLYTSPSPRDKRQ
;
A
#
# COMPACT_ATOMS: atom_id res chain seq x y z
N GLY A 1 -25.20 25.92 1.75
CA GLY A 1 -23.91 26.41 1.28
C GLY A 1 -22.84 25.34 1.39
N VAL A 2 -21.81 25.39 0.56
CA VAL A 2 -20.66 24.46 0.63
C VAL A 2 -19.81 24.84 1.84
N LYS A 3 -19.39 23.83 2.64
CA LYS A 3 -18.54 24.06 3.79
C LYS A 3 -17.09 24.30 3.32
N VAL A 4 -16.50 25.44 3.71
CA VAL A 4 -15.08 25.69 3.49
C VAL A 4 -14.28 24.91 4.53
N VAL A 5 -13.34 24.06 4.11
CA VAL A 5 -12.57 23.14 4.96
C VAL A 5 -11.08 23.45 4.98
N ALA A 6 -10.54 24.16 3.95
CA ALA A 6 -9.15 24.57 3.85
C ALA A 6 -9.01 25.80 2.96
N ASN A 7 -7.94 26.57 3.16
CA ASN A 7 -7.53 27.66 2.27
C ASN A 7 -6.68 27.12 1.11
N SER A 8 -6.39 27.95 0.12
CA SER A 8 -5.58 27.56 -1.06
C SER A 8 -4.18 27.07 -0.68
N GLU A 9 -3.57 27.61 0.38
CA GLU A 9 -2.24 27.21 0.86
C GLU A 9 -2.27 25.85 1.54
N ASP A 10 -3.32 25.55 2.33
CA ASP A 10 -3.48 24.32 3.09
C ASP A 10 -4.16 23.20 2.29
N ALA A 11 -4.79 23.53 1.15
CA ALA A 11 -5.55 22.60 0.35
C ALA A 11 -4.75 21.36 -0.10
N PRO A 12 -3.48 21.45 -0.54
CA PRO A 12 -2.70 20.26 -0.90
C PRO A 12 -2.49 19.33 0.28
N MET A 13 -2.22 19.87 1.47
CA MET A 13 -2.07 19.08 2.67
C MET A 13 -3.39 18.44 3.13
N TYR A 14 -4.48 19.18 3.05
CA TYR A 14 -5.82 18.66 3.35
C TYR A 14 -6.21 17.51 2.43
N VAL A 15 -5.96 17.63 1.12
CA VAL A 15 -6.19 16.57 0.11
C VAL A 15 -5.43 15.29 0.49
N CYS A 16 -4.19 15.41 0.93
CA CYS A 16 -3.39 14.27 1.38
C CYS A 16 -3.95 13.63 2.66
N GLN A 17 -4.32 14.44 3.65
CA GLN A 17 -4.81 13.95 4.95
C GLN A 17 -6.17 13.28 4.87
N GLN A 18 -7.05 13.79 3.99
CA GLN A 18 -8.40 13.27 3.82
C GLN A 18 -8.52 12.23 2.70
N TRP A 19 -7.39 11.84 2.07
CA TRP A 19 -7.36 10.82 1.01
C TRP A 19 -8.27 11.14 -0.18
N ILE A 20 -8.31 12.42 -0.55
CA ILE A 20 -9.12 12.88 -1.68
C ILE A 20 -8.46 12.45 -2.98
N ASP A 21 -9.20 11.79 -3.87
CA ASP A 21 -8.70 11.28 -5.15
C ASP A 21 -8.87 12.28 -6.30
N GLU A 22 -9.92 13.13 -6.22
CA GLU A 22 -10.31 14.04 -7.31
C GLU A 22 -10.63 15.43 -6.75
N VAL A 23 -10.19 16.46 -7.43
CA VAL A 23 -10.43 17.87 -7.08
C VAL A 23 -10.93 18.62 -8.31
N LEU A 24 -12.07 19.31 -8.18
CA LEU A 24 -12.56 20.23 -9.19
C LEU A 24 -12.09 21.66 -8.87
N VAL A 25 -11.26 22.21 -9.74
CA VAL A 25 -10.79 23.59 -9.63
C VAL A 25 -11.64 24.50 -10.52
N VAL A 26 -12.32 25.43 -9.90
CA VAL A 26 -13.13 26.45 -10.56
C VAL A 26 -12.47 27.80 -10.31
N VAL A 27 -11.85 28.38 -11.34
CA VAL A 27 -11.21 29.68 -11.27
C VAL A 27 -12.17 30.72 -11.84
N PRO A 28 -12.46 31.83 -11.15
CA PRO A 28 -13.22 32.96 -11.70
C PRO A 28 -12.54 33.52 -12.97
N ASP A 29 -13.33 34.01 -13.93
CA ASP A 29 -12.80 34.47 -15.24
C ASP A 29 -11.84 35.66 -15.09
N GLU A 30 -11.96 36.43 -14.02
CA GLU A 30 -11.12 37.61 -13.73
C GLU A 30 -9.83 37.26 -12.95
N ALA A 31 -9.77 36.07 -12.31
CA ALA A 31 -8.62 35.67 -11.50
C ALA A 31 -7.49 35.08 -12.37
N PRO A 32 -6.21 35.28 -12.01
CA PRO A 32 -5.10 34.64 -12.68
C PRO A 32 -5.13 33.13 -12.52
N TYR A 33 -4.52 32.39 -13.44
CA TYR A 33 -4.40 30.93 -13.37
C TYR A 33 -3.53 30.54 -12.17
N PRO A 34 -4.01 29.66 -11.25
CA PRO A 34 -3.31 29.31 -10.03
C PRO A 34 -2.26 28.18 -10.25
N GLU A 35 -1.23 28.49 -11.05
CA GLU A 35 -0.23 27.51 -11.49
C GLU A 35 0.49 26.80 -10.33
N GLU A 36 0.92 27.54 -9.31
CA GLU A 36 1.61 26.97 -8.15
C GLU A 36 0.72 26.03 -7.32
N LEU A 37 -0.55 26.38 -7.15
CA LEU A 37 -1.51 25.56 -6.45
C LEU A 37 -1.74 24.24 -7.21
N ILE A 38 -1.95 24.34 -8.53
CA ILE A 38 -2.17 23.17 -9.37
C ILE A 38 -0.96 22.26 -9.36
N LYS A 39 0.25 22.81 -9.48
CA LYS A 39 1.51 22.03 -9.39
C LYS A 39 1.65 21.31 -8.06
N LYS A 40 1.41 22.00 -6.94
CA LYS A 40 1.43 21.39 -5.60
C LYS A 40 0.38 20.29 -5.46
N MET A 41 -0.83 20.48 -6.00
CA MET A 41 -1.88 19.46 -6.01
C MET A 41 -1.48 18.24 -6.83
N GLU A 42 -0.90 18.42 -8.04
CA GLU A 42 -0.40 17.33 -8.88
C GLU A 42 0.69 16.51 -8.19
N GLU A 43 1.58 17.16 -7.46
CA GLU A 43 2.62 16.49 -6.66
C GLU A 43 2.02 15.57 -5.58
N THR A 44 0.77 15.83 -5.15
CA THR A 44 0.04 14.92 -4.25
C THR A 44 -0.50 13.68 -4.96
N GLY A 45 -0.48 13.65 -6.30
CA GLY A 45 -1.02 12.56 -7.11
C GLY A 45 -2.56 12.55 -7.22
N VAL A 46 -3.21 13.67 -6.86
CA VAL A 46 -4.66 13.83 -7.04
C VAL A 46 -5.01 14.08 -8.50
N THR A 47 -6.17 13.63 -8.95
CA THR A 47 -6.71 13.98 -10.26
C THR A 47 -7.35 15.36 -10.21
N ILE A 48 -6.93 16.26 -11.09
CA ILE A 48 -7.43 17.63 -11.13
C ILE A 48 -8.34 17.81 -12.33
N HIS A 49 -9.56 18.26 -12.07
CA HIS A 49 -10.55 18.68 -13.08
C HIS A 49 -10.58 20.20 -13.12
N LEU A 50 -10.18 20.79 -14.23
CA LEU A 50 -10.17 22.24 -14.39
C LEU A 50 -11.32 22.68 -15.28
N LYS A 51 -12.10 23.68 -14.86
CA LYS A 51 -13.14 24.29 -15.71
C LYS A 51 -12.49 24.91 -16.94
N MET A 52 -12.99 24.58 -18.16
CA MET A 52 -12.38 24.93 -19.43
C MET A 52 -12.30 26.43 -19.77
N SER A 53 -12.82 27.33 -18.94
CA SER A 53 -12.71 28.79 -19.20
C SER A 53 -11.28 29.32 -19.12
N LYS A 54 -10.33 28.54 -18.54
CA LYS A 54 -8.91 28.89 -18.49
C LYS A 54 -8.07 27.61 -18.63
N ILE A 55 -7.40 27.48 -19.77
CA ILE A 55 -6.48 26.39 -20.07
C ILE A 55 -5.09 27.01 -20.16
N ALA A 56 -4.17 26.56 -19.29
CA ALA A 56 -2.75 26.77 -19.47
C ALA A 56 -2.16 25.64 -20.30
N ASP A 57 -1.32 25.98 -21.26
CA ASP A 57 -0.52 24.99 -21.99
C ASP A 57 0.41 24.29 -21.01
N ALA A 58 0.14 23.04 -20.73
CA ALA A 58 0.96 22.22 -19.88
C ALA A 58 1.74 21.24 -20.75
N GLU A 59 2.99 21.55 -21.02
CA GLU A 59 3.94 20.64 -21.65
C GLU A 59 4.08 19.38 -20.78
N ASP A 60 4.07 18.19 -21.39
CA ASP A 60 4.30 16.87 -20.78
C ASP A 60 3.18 16.27 -19.88
N ARG A 61 1.95 16.80 -19.88
CA ARG A 61 0.85 16.28 -19.07
C ARG A 61 -0.24 15.64 -19.93
N ARG A 62 -0.76 14.49 -19.49
CA ARG A 62 -1.91 13.87 -20.15
C ARG A 62 -3.17 14.62 -19.75
N GLN A 63 -3.74 15.35 -20.70
CA GLN A 63 -4.97 16.10 -20.54
C GLN A 63 -6.06 15.47 -21.41
N PHE A 64 -7.27 15.38 -20.88
CA PHE A 64 -8.44 14.95 -21.64
C PHE A 64 -9.68 15.70 -21.17
N VAL A 65 -10.61 15.91 -22.11
CA VAL A 65 -11.85 16.61 -21.85
C VAL A 65 -12.91 15.61 -21.43
N GLU A 66 -13.55 15.85 -20.29
CA GLU A 66 -14.66 15.02 -19.81
C GLU A 66 -15.79 15.86 -19.21
N LYS A 67 -16.93 15.21 -18.91
CA LYS A 67 -18.10 15.84 -18.30
C LYS A 67 -18.19 15.45 -16.85
N VAL A 68 -18.12 16.43 -15.94
CA VAL A 68 -18.35 16.26 -14.52
C VAL A 68 -19.64 17.01 -14.14
N GLY A 69 -20.73 16.28 -13.95
CA GLY A 69 -22.06 16.87 -13.77
C GLY A 69 -22.50 17.65 -15.00
N SER A 70 -22.82 18.94 -14.83
CA SER A 70 -23.17 19.86 -15.91
C SER A 70 -21.99 20.58 -16.56
N TYR A 71 -20.77 20.38 -16.03
CA TYR A 71 -19.57 21.09 -16.51
C TYR A 71 -18.78 20.25 -17.49
N THR A 72 -18.29 20.87 -18.56
CA THR A 72 -17.22 20.32 -19.38
C THR A 72 -15.90 20.78 -18.79
N VAL A 73 -15.05 19.82 -18.40
CA VAL A 73 -13.79 20.08 -17.69
C VAL A 73 -12.61 19.51 -18.45
N LEU A 74 -11.44 20.11 -18.25
CA LEU A 74 -10.17 19.54 -18.65
C LEU A 74 -9.58 18.79 -17.44
N THR A 75 -9.48 17.48 -17.56
CA THR A 75 -8.88 16.64 -16.53
C THR A 75 -7.41 16.46 -16.81
N THR A 76 -6.58 16.79 -15.82
CA THR A 76 -5.13 16.57 -15.85
C THR A 76 -4.75 15.54 -14.81
N SER A 77 -4.05 14.49 -15.23
CA SER A 77 -3.60 13.45 -14.31
C SER A 77 -2.22 12.93 -14.70
N LEU A 78 -1.34 12.77 -13.70
CA LEU A 78 -0.03 12.13 -13.88
C LEU A 78 -0.15 10.62 -14.11
N ASN A 79 -1.18 9.98 -13.58
CA ASN A 79 -1.35 8.52 -13.55
C ASN A 79 -2.68 8.08 -14.18
N TYR A 80 -3.07 8.67 -15.31
CA TYR A 80 -4.28 8.24 -16.00
C TYR A 80 -4.07 6.89 -16.68
N ALA A 81 -4.83 5.89 -16.24
CA ALA A 81 -4.95 4.61 -16.93
C ALA A 81 -6.29 4.54 -17.68
N SER A 82 -6.26 4.24 -18.98
CA SER A 82 -7.49 4.08 -19.74
C SER A 82 -8.32 2.90 -19.21
N ALA A 83 -9.65 2.92 -19.45
CA ALA A 83 -10.52 1.83 -19.03
C ALA A 83 -10.06 0.45 -19.56
N LYS A 84 -9.49 0.38 -20.76
CA LYS A 84 -8.91 -0.84 -21.34
C LYS A 84 -7.69 -1.31 -20.55
N GLN A 85 -6.82 -0.39 -20.12
CA GLN A 85 -5.64 -0.72 -19.31
C GLN A 85 -6.04 -1.19 -17.91
N LEU A 86 -7.05 -0.57 -17.29
CA LEU A 86 -7.59 -1.00 -16.00
C LEU A 86 -8.24 -2.38 -16.09
N LEU A 87 -9.01 -2.64 -17.15
CA LEU A 87 -9.58 -3.96 -17.40
C LEU A 87 -8.50 -5.02 -17.60
N PHE A 88 -7.52 -4.75 -18.48
CA PHE A 88 -6.40 -5.67 -18.72
C PHE A 88 -5.63 -5.95 -17.43
N LYS A 89 -5.33 -4.91 -16.66
CA LYS A 89 -4.69 -5.04 -15.36
C LYS A 89 -5.51 -5.94 -14.41
N ARG A 90 -6.83 -5.75 -14.33
CA ARG A 90 -7.68 -6.57 -13.47
C ARG A 90 -7.70 -8.04 -13.91
N VAL A 91 -7.72 -8.31 -15.22
CA VAL A 91 -7.61 -9.68 -15.76
C VAL A 91 -6.26 -10.30 -15.36
N MET A 92 -5.17 -9.57 -15.48
CA MET A 92 -3.85 -10.04 -15.05
C MET A 92 -3.78 -10.28 -13.53
N ASP A 93 -4.37 -9.41 -12.72
CA ASP A 93 -4.44 -9.59 -11.26
C ASP A 93 -5.23 -10.86 -10.89
N ILE A 94 -6.34 -11.12 -11.56
CA ILE A 94 -7.14 -12.33 -11.34
C ILE A 94 -6.36 -13.59 -11.78
N ALA A 95 -5.79 -13.59 -12.98
CA ALA A 95 -5.02 -14.73 -13.48
C ALA A 95 -3.80 -15.03 -12.57
N GLY A 96 -3.00 -14.02 -12.26
CA GLY A 96 -1.86 -14.15 -11.36
C GLY A 96 -2.27 -14.51 -9.93
N GLY A 97 -3.37 -13.95 -9.44
CA GLY A 97 -3.94 -14.28 -8.14
C GLY A 97 -4.40 -15.75 -8.05
N LEU A 98 -5.04 -16.29 -9.09
CA LEU A 98 -5.44 -17.71 -9.15
C LEU A 98 -4.22 -18.63 -9.11
N VAL A 99 -3.22 -18.37 -9.95
CA VAL A 99 -1.97 -19.14 -9.96
C VAL A 99 -1.27 -19.03 -8.59
N GLY A 100 -1.17 -17.83 -8.04
CA GLY A 100 -0.57 -17.61 -6.73
C GLY A 100 -1.32 -18.31 -5.59
N CYS A 101 -2.65 -18.34 -5.62
CA CYS A 101 -3.45 -19.10 -4.65
C CYS A 101 -3.24 -20.61 -4.79
N LEU A 102 -3.15 -21.14 -6.01
CA LEU A 102 -2.84 -22.54 -6.23
C LEU A 102 -1.47 -22.92 -5.64
N LEU A 103 -0.44 -22.09 -5.90
CA LEU A 103 0.87 -22.27 -5.31
C LEU A 103 0.82 -22.15 -3.77
N THR A 104 0.02 -21.22 -3.24
CA THR A 104 -0.20 -21.09 -1.79
C THR A 104 -0.77 -22.38 -1.19
N CYS A 105 -1.72 -23.02 -1.86
CA CYS A 105 -2.27 -24.31 -1.41
C CYS A 105 -1.21 -25.42 -1.39
N ILE A 106 -0.36 -25.48 -2.41
CA ILE A 106 0.72 -26.47 -2.47
C ILE A 106 1.71 -26.20 -1.32
N ILE A 107 2.16 -24.96 -1.14
CA ILE A 107 3.07 -24.54 -0.08
C ILE A 107 2.45 -24.82 1.30
N PHE A 108 1.15 -24.59 1.47
CA PHE A 108 0.43 -24.84 2.71
C PHE A 108 0.54 -26.31 3.15
N ILE A 109 0.43 -27.26 2.23
CA ILE A 109 0.53 -28.69 2.54
C ILE A 109 1.87 -29.04 3.21
N PHE A 110 2.96 -28.40 2.81
CA PHE A 110 4.29 -28.65 3.36
C PHE A 110 4.61 -27.79 4.58
N ILE A 111 4.23 -26.52 4.55
CA ILE A 111 4.63 -25.55 5.60
C ILE A 111 3.71 -25.62 6.81
N ALA A 112 2.41 -25.83 6.64
CA ALA A 112 1.46 -25.81 7.74
C ALA A 112 1.74 -26.87 8.82
N PRO A 113 2.05 -28.15 8.50
CA PRO A 113 2.42 -29.14 9.51
C PRO A 113 3.68 -28.73 10.30
N VAL A 114 4.69 -28.18 9.59
CA VAL A 114 5.96 -27.79 10.23
C VAL A 114 5.76 -26.61 11.17
N ILE A 115 4.97 -25.61 10.78
CA ILE A 115 4.60 -24.47 11.65
C ILE A 115 3.85 -24.99 12.87
N TYR A 116 2.83 -25.86 12.67
CA TYR A 116 1.98 -26.35 13.74
C TYR A 116 2.78 -27.19 14.76
N ILE A 117 3.66 -28.07 14.30
CA ILE A 117 4.52 -28.89 15.18
C ILE A 117 5.50 -28.00 15.95
N SER A 118 6.09 -26.99 15.30
CA SER A 118 7.08 -26.10 15.92
C SER A 118 6.45 -25.08 16.89
N SER A 119 5.20 -24.67 16.63
CA SER A 119 4.45 -23.71 17.43
C SER A 119 2.95 -23.95 17.24
N PRO A 120 2.28 -24.71 18.14
CA PRO A 120 0.85 -24.93 18.06
C PRO A 120 0.05 -23.63 18.00
N GLY A 121 -1.02 -23.62 17.19
CA GLY A 121 -1.90 -22.45 17.00
C GLY A 121 -2.23 -22.17 15.53
N PRO A 122 -2.83 -20.99 15.19
CA PRO A 122 -3.24 -20.64 13.84
C PRO A 122 -2.05 -20.61 12.89
N ILE A 123 -2.21 -21.17 11.69
CA ILE A 123 -1.18 -21.21 10.65
C ILE A 123 -1.03 -19.86 9.96
N PHE A 124 -2.15 -19.15 9.80
CA PHE A 124 -2.19 -17.83 9.17
C PHE A 124 -2.10 -16.72 10.21
N PHE A 125 -1.37 -15.69 9.88
CA PHE A 125 -1.31 -14.41 10.56
C PHE A 125 -2.01 -13.36 9.68
N SER A 126 -2.76 -12.46 10.31
CA SER A 126 -3.37 -11.34 9.61
C SER A 126 -3.02 -10.02 10.27
N GLN A 127 -2.77 -9.00 9.49
CA GLN A 127 -2.46 -7.65 9.95
C GLN A 127 -3.31 -6.63 9.20
N GLU A 128 -3.84 -5.63 9.90
CA GLU A 128 -4.51 -4.51 9.24
C GLU A 128 -3.49 -3.63 8.52
N ARG A 129 -3.85 -3.25 7.29
CA ARG A 129 -3.12 -2.31 6.45
C ARG A 129 -4.08 -1.30 5.86
N ILE A 130 -3.55 -0.15 5.49
CA ILE A 130 -4.29 0.90 4.79
C ILE A 130 -4.09 0.68 3.30
N GLY A 131 -5.18 0.48 2.58
CA GLY A 131 -5.22 0.32 1.14
C GLY A 131 -5.65 1.58 0.41
N LYS A 132 -6.14 1.40 -0.82
CA LYS A 132 -6.63 2.48 -1.67
C LYS A 132 -7.71 3.30 -0.94
N ASN A 133 -7.64 4.62 -1.06
CA ASN A 133 -8.59 5.59 -0.47
C ASN A 133 -8.71 5.50 1.07
N GLY A 134 -7.60 5.16 1.76
CA GLY A 134 -7.61 5.04 3.23
C GLY A 134 -8.39 3.85 3.79
N LYS A 135 -8.92 2.97 2.93
CA LYS A 135 -9.72 1.82 3.36
C LYS A 135 -8.83 0.78 4.03
N LYS A 136 -9.16 0.41 5.26
CA LYS A 136 -8.47 -0.66 5.98
C LYS A 136 -8.82 -2.02 5.40
N PHE A 137 -7.81 -2.87 5.23
CA PHE A 137 -7.99 -4.28 4.86
C PHE A 137 -7.02 -5.17 5.64
N LYS A 138 -7.30 -6.48 5.68
CA LYS A 138 -6.43 -7.46 6.35
C LYS A 138 -5.54 -8.13 5.31
N ILE A 139 -4.22 -7.99 5.48
CA ILE A 139 -3.24 -8.75 4.72
C ILE A 139 -2.99 -10.09 5.38
N TYR A 140 -2.89 -11.17 4.59
CA TYR A 140 -2.69 -12.52 5.10
C TYR A 140 -1.26 -12.99 4.85
N LYS A 141 -0.67 -13.65 5.85
CA LYS A 141 0.67 -14.26 5.77
C LYS A 141 0.68 -15.62 6.47
N PHE A 142 1.63 -16.49 6.12
CA PHE A 142 1.94 -17.62 7.00
C PHE A 142 2.60 -17.11 8.28
N ARG A 143 2.24 -17.72 9.39
CA ARG A 143 2.82 -17.39 10.69
C ARG A 143 4.27 -17.86 10.75
N SER A 144 5.20 -16.92 10.83
CA SER A 144 6.64 -17.17 10.96
C SER A 144 7.20 -16.86 12.35
N MET A 145 6.35 -16.31 13.25
CA MET A 145 6.71 -15.92 14.61
C MET A 145 5.84 -16.64 15.65
N TYR A 146 6.35 -16.75 16.87
CA TYR A 146 5.60 -17.28 18.01
C TYR A 146 4.40 -16.38 18.35
N MET A 147 3.40 -16.94 19.05
CA MET A 147 2.17 -16.22 19.40
C MET A 147 2.40 -15.03 20.34
N ASP A 148 3.42 -15.10 21.16
CA ASP A 148 3.84 -14.07 22.13
C ASP A 148 4.81 -13.03 21.54
N ALA A 149 5.05 -13.07 20.22
CA ALA A 149 6.04 -12.26 19.54
C ALA A 149 5.84 -10.74 19.75
N GLU A 150 4.59 -10.26 19.80
CA GLU A 150 4.31 -8.84 19.99
C GLU A 150 4.56 -8.40 21.45
N ALA A 151 4.21 -9.23 22.41
CA ALA A 151 4.51 -8.97 23.84
C ALA A 151 6.04 -8.89 24.07
N ARG A 152 6.79 -9.81 23.47
CA ARG A 152 8.27 -9.84 23.57
C ARG A 152 8.97 -8.71 22.81
N LYS A 153 8.27 -8.04 21.90
CA LYS A 153 8.82 -6.91 21.14
C LYS A 153 9.24 -5.76 22.06
N ALA A 154 8.44 -5.46 23.07
CA ALA A 154 8.72 -4.37 24.02
C ALA A 154 10.05 -4.60 24.75
N GLU A 155 10.35 -5.83 25.17
CA GLU A 155 11.59 -6.20 25.84
C GLU A 155 12.81 -6.09 24.92
N LEU A 156 12.62 -6.43 23.63
CA LEU A 156 13.67 -6.44 22.62
C LEU A 156 13.90 -5.06 21.96
N MET A 157 13.07 -4.08 22.24
CA MET A 157 13.22 -2.72 21.65
C MET A 157 14.58 -2.09 21.95
N LYS A 158 15.18 -2.38 23.09
CA LYS A 158 16.52 -1.89 23.46
C LYS A 158 17.63 -2.43 22.53
N GLN A 159 17.39 -3.52 21.83
CA GLN A 159 18.32 -4.17 20.90
C GLN A 159 17.99 -3.83 19.43
N ASN A 160 17.07 -2.86 19.21
CA ASN A 160 16.68 -2.47 17.85
C ASN A 160 17.87 -1.88 17.09
N ARG A 161 18.13 -2.40 15.90
CA ARG A 161 19.21 -1.93 15.02
C ARG A 161 18.90 -0.57 14.37
N VAL A 162 17.61 -0.20 14.27
CA VAL A 162 17.16 1.05 13.66
C VAL A 162 16.95 2.08 14.77
N ALA A 163 17.85 3.06 14.83
CA ALA A 163 17.91 4.04 15.92
C ALA A 163 16.69 4.99 15.98
N ASP A 164 16.03 5.26 14.85
CA ASP A 164 14.88 6.18 14.76
C ASP A 164 13.54 5.57 15.21
N GLY A 165 13.53 4.31 15.62
CA GLY A 165 12.36 3.61 16.17
C GLY A 165 11.20 3.34 15.19
N LYS A 166 11.27 3.84 13.96
CA LYS A 166 10.20 3.67 12.96
C LYS A 166 10.07 2.24 12.45
N MET A 167 11.16 1.49 12.48
CA MET A 167 11.19 0.09 12.06
C MET A 167 11.89 -0.76 13.13
N PHE A 168 11.30 -1.91 13.47
CA PHE A 168 11.94 -2.86 14.39
C PHE A 168 12.68 -3.94 13.58
N LYS A 169 14.01 -3.98 13.72
CA LYS A 169 14.86 -4.95 13.01
C LYS A 169 15.98 -5.45 13.91
N LEU A 170 16.07 -6.77 14.07
CA LEU A 170 17.15 -7.45 14.80
C LEU A 170 17.99 -8.27 13.82
N ASP A 171 19.29 -8.41 14.10
CA ASP A 171 20.17 -9.32 13.36
C ASP A 171 19.79 -10.77 13.58
N PHE A 172 19.40 -11.11 14.81
CA PHE A 172 18.83 -12.39 15.17
C PHE A 172 17.58 -12.16 16.02
N ASP A 173 16.42 -12.58 15.49
CA ASP A 173 15.14 -12.39 16.17
C ASP A 173 14.69 -13.69 16.85
N PRO A 174 14.74 -13.77 18.20
CA PRO A 174 14.34 -14.96 18.95
C PRO A 174 12.83 -15.22 18.93
N ARG A 175 12.03 -14.29 18.39
CA ARG A 175 10.58 -14.42 18.24
C ARG A 175 10.19 -15.25 17.02
N VAL A 176 11.14 -15.47 16.11
CA VAL A 176 10.93 -16.27 14.90
C VAL A 176 10.89 -17.76 15.27
N ILE A 177 9.91 -18.49 14.72
CA ILE A 177 9.69 -19.91 15.03
C ILE A 177 10.95 -20.72 14.73
N GLY A 178 11.40 -21.46 15.73
CA GLY A 178 12.56 -22.33 15.66
C GLY A 178 13.91 -21.65 15.82
N ASN A 179 13.98 -20.32 15.92
CA ASN A 179 15.20 -19.62 16.26
C ASN A 179 15.56 -19.87 17.73
N LYS A 180 16.79 -20.29 18.01
CA LYS A 180 17.29 -20.58 19.35
C LYS A 180 18.73 -20.09 19.51
N ILE A 181 19.05 -19.60 20.69
CA ILE A 181 20.43 -19.37 21.13
C ILE A 181 20.81 -20.57 21.97
N LEU A 182 21.84 -21.30 21.57
CA LEU A 182 22.36 -22.46 22.28
C LEU A 182 23.15 -22.01 23.52
N PRO A 183 23.37 -22.90 24.52
CA PRO A 183 24.12 -22.55 25.72
C PRO A 183 25.55 -22.09 25.46
N ASP A 184 26.14 -22.48 24.33
CA ASP A 184 27.45 -22.06 23.85
C ASP A 184 27.47 -20.69 23.17
N GLY A 185 26.31 -19.99 23.13
CA GLY A 185 26.14 -18.70 22.46
C GLY A 185 25.88 -18.77 20.94
N THR A 186 25.92 -19.97 20.35
CA THR A 186 25.67 -20.18 18.91
C THR A 186 24.21 -19.87 18.56
N LYS A 187 23.98 -19.11 17.49
CA LYS A 187 22.67 -18.75 16.97
C LYS A 187 22.21 -19.77 15.94
N LYS A 188 21.16 -20.53 16.23
CA LYS A 188 20.55 -21.49 15.30
C LYS A 188 19.26 -20.90 14.73
N THR A 189 19.18 -20.79 13.41
CA THR A 189 17.97 -20.34 12.69
C THR A 189 17.01 -21.50 12.49
N GLY A 190 15.71 -21.21 12.60
CA GLY A 190 14.65 -22.21 12.44
C GLY A 190 13.82 -22.01 11.18
N ILE A 191 12.74 -22.81 11.10
CA ILE A 191 11.82 -22.80 9.95
C ILE A 191 11.20 -21.42 9.70
N GLY A 192 10.85 -20.67 10.74
CA GLY A 192 10.30 -19.33 10.58
C GLY A 192 11.26 -18.37 9.86
N ASN A 193 12.58 -18.52 10.09
CA ASN A 193 13.58 -17.75 9.38
C ASN A 193 13.66 -18.15 7.90
N PHE A 194 13.62 -19.45 7.60
CA PHE A 194 13.58 -19.94 6.22
C PHE A 194 12.37 -19.38 5.47
N ILE A 195 11.17 -19.46 6.04
CA ILE A 195 9.92 -18.94 5.44
C ILE A 195 10.03 -17.44 5.13
N ARG A 196 10.66 -16.66 6.02
CA ARG A 196 10.85 -15.20 5.84
C ARG A 196 11.91 -14.85 4.80
N VAL A 197 13.05 -15.53 4.81
CA VAL A 197 14.15 -15.28 3.85
C VAL A 197 13.72 -15.64 2.43
N THR A 198 12.92 -16.70 2.27
CA THR A 198 12.37 -17.12 0.97
C THR A 198 11.10 -16.38 0.59
N SER A 199 10.58 -15.48 1.46
CA SER A 199 9.31 -14.77 1.27
C SER A 199 8.10 -15.70 1.10
N LEU A 200 8.20 -16.95 1.50
CA LEU A 200 7.08 -17.90 1.45
C LEU A 200 5.93 -17.50 2.36
N ASP A 201 6.21 -16.73 3.42
CA ASP A 201 5.20 -16.18 4.32
C ASP A 201 4.23 -15.23 3.62
N GLU A 202 4.60 -14.66 2.49
CA GLU A 202 3.79 -13.66 1.77
C GLU A 202 2.83 -14.29 0.73
N PHE A 203 2.98 -15.57 0.40
CA PHE A 203 2.11 -16.23 -0.58
C PHE A 203 0.59 -16.11 -0.30
N PRO A 204 0.11 -16.17 0.95
CA PRO A 204 -1.31 -15.97 1.22
C PRO A 204 -1.86 -14.59 0.79
N GLN A 205 -1.00 -13.60 0.50
CA GLN A 205 -1.42 -12.30 -0.02
C GLN A 205 -2.03 -12.39 -1.43
N PHE A 206 -1.77 -13.47 -2.19
CA PHE A 206 -2.45 -13.68 -3.48
C PHE A 206 -3.96 -13.76 -3.33
N PHE A 207 -4.47 -14.18 -2.16
CA PHE A 207 -5.90 -14.10 -1.85
C PHE A 207 -6.39 -12.64 -1.79
N ASN A 208 -5.58 -11.72 -1.24
CA ASN A 208 -5.90 -10.29 -1.23
C ASN A 208 -5.91 -9.71 -2.66
N VAL A 209 -5.01 -10.19 -3.55
CA VAL A 209 -5.00 -9.79 -4.97
C VAL A 209 -6.28 -10.22 -5.67
N LEU A 210 -6.72 -11.47 -5.48
CA LEU A 210 -7.98 -11.97 -6.04
C LEU A 210 -9.17 -11.16 -5.56
N LYS A 211 -9.22 -10.87 -4.26
CA LYS A 211 -10.29 -10.06 -3.66
C LYS A 211 -10.28 -8.61 -4.17
N GLY A 212 -9.12 -8.11 -4.61
CA GLY A 212 -8.94 -6.74 -5.07
C GLY A 212 -8.55 -5.75 -3.96
N ASP A 213 -8.22 -6.25 -2.78
CA ASP A 213 -7.68 -5.42 -1.67
C ASP A 213 -6.24 -4.96 -1.97
N CYS A 214 -5.51 -5.75 -2.77
CA CYS A 214 -4.13 -5.52 -3.18
C CYS A 214 -3.98 -5.76 -4.68
N LEU A 215 -2.93 -5.21 -5.29
CA LEU A 215 -2.62 -5.39 -6.70
C LEU A 215 -1.35 -6.24 -6.83
N LEU A 216 -1.29 -7.09 -7.86
CA LEU A 216 -0.10 -7.89 -8.16
C LEU A 216 1.11 -7.01 -8.48
N TYR A 217 0.86 -5.92 -9.18
CA TYR A 217 1.86 -4.91 -9.53
C TYR A 217 1.26 -3.51 -9.36
N THR A 218 1.92 -2.66 -8.59
CA THR A 218 1.59 -1.24 -8.45
C THR A 218 2.71 -0.42 -9.08
N SER A 219 2.38 0.48 -10.02
CA SER A 219 3.32 1.54 -10.38
C SER A 219 3.52 2.43 -9.14
N PRO A 220 4.76 2.85 -8.82
CA PRO A 220 4.99 3.74 -7.70
C PRO A 220 4.19 5.03 -7.91
N SER A 221 3.26 5.29 -6.98
CA SER A 221 2.52 6.55 -6.91
C SER A 221 3.32 7.55 -6.09
N PRO A 222 3.25 8.84 -6.37
CA PRO A 222 3.79 9.89 -5.49
C PRO A 222 3.29 9.75 -4.04
N ARG A 223 2.09 9.17 -3.85
CA ARG A 223 1.51 8.87 -2.53
C ARG A 223 2.22 7.73 -1.80
N ASP A 224 2.78 6.76 -2.53
CA ASP A 224 3.48 5.60 -1.94
C ASP A 224 4.83 5.98 -1.30
N LYS A 225 5.41 7.11 -1.72
CA LYS A 225 6.68 7.63 -1.16
C LYS A 225 6.53 8.29 0.20
N ARG A 226 5.29 8.47 0.71
CA ARG A 226 4.97 9.16 1.97
C ARG A 226 4.57 8.23 3.12
N GLN A 227 4.64 6.91 2.91
CA GLN A 227 4.37 5.91 3.95
C GLN A 227 5.62 5.52 4.74
#